data_a7841f6e4069c07e3f7e785af4ed5597
#
_entry.id   a7841f6e4069c07e3f7e785af4ed5597
#
_cell.length_a   1.000
_cell.length_b   1.000
_cell.length_c   1.000
_cell.angle_alpha   90.00
_cell.angle_beta   90.00
_cell.angle_gamma   90.00
#
_symmetry.space_group_name_H-M   'P 1'
#
loop_
_entity.id
_entity.type
_entity.pdbx_description
1 polymer ?
#
loop_
_entity_poly.entity_id
_entity_poly.type
_entity_poly.pdbx_seq_one_letter_code
_entity_poly.pdbx_strand_id
1 'polypeptide(L)'
;MTDTDLASLLASGEHAAFHGKPAAAVGVLEQAVVLAQSQNRTAEVAAAGWLLGVALAAGGRYGGALTVLSPLVDAGRAPEAPPERRLFASLSAATIASVHRQLGRHTVARASDLEALALSDGGGEAGFDALVGLASDAVGLEEAEEAAARLEQARALIPARTDEWWRQRVRLGWAEAEVQLLEGEADAAVDTALQAVDRAENARAPRHVAKGLLILGIAQVSGGTPSDPEHDSDPAVTLRRAATLAESLGCVPLIWPARALHGALVADEEPQESARSLAAARSAVLTLAADLPPGVRAEWLGRPDVAALLEG
;
A
#
# COMPACT_ATOMS: atom_id res chain seq x y z
N MET A 1 5.12 -34.43 -3.53
CA MET A 1 4.49 -33.24 -2.93
C MET A 1 3.02 -33.28 -3.30
N THR A 2 2.13 -33.15 -2.36
CA THR A 2 0.68 -33.35 -2.49
C THR A 2 -0.03 -32.00 -2.70
N ASP A 3 -1.31 -32.01 -3.17
CA ASP A 3 -2.14 -30.82 -3.28
C ASP A 3 -2.24 -30.06 -1.92
N THR A 4 -2.16 -30.78 -0.82
CA THR A 4 -2.14 -30.24 0.54
C THR A 4 -0.96 -29.31 0.78
N ASP A 5 0.19 -29.59 0.16
CA ASP A 5 1.41 -28.79 0.34
C ASP A 5 1.27 -27.41 -0.37
N LEU A 6 0.65 -27.36 -1.57
CA LEU A 6 0.44 -26.12 -2.29
C LEU A 6 -0.59 -25.22 -1.58
N ALA A 7 -1.71 -25.77 -1.13
CA ALA A 7 -2.72 -25.03 -0.38
C ALA A 7 -2.15 -24.45 0.92
N SER A 8 -1.32 -25.22 1.62
CA SER A 8 -0.64 -24.77 2.84
C SER A 8 0.36 -23.65 2.57
N LEU A 9 1.12 -23.72 1.48
CA LEU A 9 2.04 -22.66 1.07
C LEU A 9 1.28 -21.37 0.72
N LEU A 10 0.19 -21.47 -0.03
CA LEU A 10 -0.65 -20.30 -0.37
C LEU A 10 -1.22 -19.65 0.87
N ALA A 11 -1.85 -20.40 1.76
CA ALA A 11 -2.42 -19.88 3.00
C ALA A 11 -1.35 -19.23 3.91
N SER A 12 -0.19 -19.86 4.04
CA SER A 12 0.94 -19.33 4.81
C SER A 12 1.51 -18.07 4.17
N GLY A 13 1.62 -18.05 2.83
CA GLY A 13 2.10 -16.90 2.07
C GLY A 13 1.16 -15.70 2.16
N GLU A 14 -0.14 -15.93 2.03
CA GLU A 14 -1.18 -14.91 2.20
C GLU A 14 -1.17 -14.33 3.61
N HIS A 15 -1.16 -15.18 4.63
CA HIS A 15 -1.05 -14.74 6.01
C HIS A 15 0.22 -13.90 6.24
N ALA A 16 1.37 -14.35 5.76
CA ALA A 16 2.62 -13.61 5.89
C ALA A 16 2.60 -12.26 5.12
N ALA A 17 1.94 -12.20 3.95
CA ALA A 17 1.83 -10.99 3.14
C ALA A 17 0.96 -9.91 3.81
N PHE A 18 -0.10 -10.29 4.52
CA PHE A 18 -1.03 -9.33 5.14
C PHE A 18 -0.82 -9.12 6.64
N HIS A 19 -0.35 -10.14 7.38
CA HIS A 19 -0.20 -10.11 8.84
C HIS A 19 1.24 -10.29 9.32
N GLY A 20 2.18 -10.59 8.41
CA GLY A 20 3.58 -10.87 8.74
C GLY A 20 4.56 -9.85 8.15
N LYS A 21 5.81 -10.31 8.03
CA LYS A 21 6.90 -9.56 7.40
C LYS A 21 6.95 -9.85 5.90
N PRO A 22 7.05 -8.83 5.02
CA PRO A 22 7.14 -9.02 3.57
C PRO A 22 8.21 -10.04 3.15
N ALA A 23 9.39 -9.98 3.76
CA ALA A 23 10.49 -10.90 3.44
C ALA A 23 10.15 -12.38 3.72
N ALA A 24 9.39 -12.67 4.77
CA ALA A 24 8.93 -14.03 5.07
C ALA A 24 7.90 -14.52 4.03
N ALA A 25 6.99 -13.63 3.61
CA ALA A 25 6.02 -13.96 2.57
C ALA A 25 6.69 -14.29 1.22
N VAL A 26 7.72 -13.53 0.83
CA VAL A 26 8.43 -13.73 -0.44
C VAL A 26 8.96 -15.16 -0.54
N GLY A 27 9.70 -15.65 0.45
CA GLY A 27 10.30 -16.99 0.38
C GLY A 27 9.26 -18.14 0.29
N VAL A 28 8.13 -18.00 0.96
CA VAL A 28 7.03 -19.00 0.91
C VAL A 28 6.30 -18.93 -0.43
N LEU A 29 6.04 -17.73 -0.94
CA LEU A 29 5.31 -17.55 -2.19
C LEU A 29 6.13 -17.91 -3.43
N GLU A 30 7.45 -17.70 -3.43
CA GLU A 30 8.34 -18.22 -4.47
C GLU A 30 8.24 -19.76 -4.56
N GLN A 31 8.22 -20.46 -3.43
CA GLN A 31 8.01 -21.91 -3.40
C GLN A 31 6.63 -22.31 -3.92
N ALA A 32 5.58 -21.56 -3.54
CA ALA A 32 4.22 -21.80 -4.02
C ALA A 32 4.11 -21.64 -5.55
N VAL A 33 4.73 -20.60 -6.13
CA VAL A 33 4.78 -20.40 -7.59
C VAL A 33 5.44 -21.56 -8.29
N VAL A 34 6.64 -21.98 -7.84
CA VAL A 34 7.38 -23.10 -8.44
C VAL A 34 6.57 -24.40 -8.35
N LEU A 35 5.96 -24.68 -7.20
CA LEU A 35 5.15 -25.88 -7.01
C LEU A 35 3.90 -25.87 -7.90
N ALA A 36 3.17 -24.74 -7.94
CA ALA A 36 1.98 -24.62 -8.78
C ALA A 36 2.32 -24.77 -10.27
N GLN A 37 3.46 -24.20 -10.73
CA GLN A 37 3.95 -24.38 -12.09
C GLN A 37 4.27 -25.84 -12.40
N SER A 38 4.94 -26.55 -11.50
CA SER A 38 5.30 -27.97 -11.70
C SER A 38 4.07 -28.88 -11.78
N GLN A 39 2.96 -28.47 -11.18
CA GLN A 39 1.68 -29.18 -11.20
C GLN A 39 0.71 -28.70 -12.29
N ASN A 40 1.09 -27.72 -13.12
CA ASN A 40 0.24 -27.06 -14.12
C ASN A 40 -1.04 -26.43 -13.52
N ARG A 41 -0.96 -25.94 -12.27
CA ARG A 41 -2.07 -25.30 -11.54
C ARG A 41 -2.10 -23.80 -11.87
N THR A 42 -2.67 -23.43 -13.01
CA THR A 42 -2.58 -22.06 -13.55
C THR A 42 -3.27 -21.00 -12.69
N ALA A 43 -4.36 -21.33 -12.01
CA ALA A 43 -5.05 -20.41 -11.10
C ALA A 43 -4.19 -20.13 -9.85
N GLU A 44 -3.58 -21.14 -9.29
CA GLU A 44 -2.69 -21.02 -8.12
C GLU A 44 -1.35 -20.35 -8.47
N VAL A 45 -0.85 -20.50 -9.69
CA VAL A 45 0.28 -19.71 -10.20
C VAL A 45 -0.07 -18.22 -10.17
N ALA A 46 -1.27 -17.85 -10.63
CA ALA A 46 -1.73 -16.47 -10.64
C ALA A 46 -1.93 -15.93 -9.22
N ALA A 47 -2.55 -16.70 -8.32
CA ALA A 47 -2.74 -16.34 -6.92
C ALA A 47 -1.42 -16.13 -6.19
N ALA A 48 -0.50 -17.11 -6.27
CA ALA A 48 0.82 -17.02 -5.66
C ALA A 48 1.65 -15.88 -6.23
N GLY A 49 1.59 -15.66 -7.55
CA GLY A 49 2.29 -14.58 -8.23
C GLY A 49 1.78 -13.20 -7.80
N TRP A 50 0.48 -13.00 -7.69
CA TRP A 50 -0.09 -11.76 -7.17
C TRP A 50 0.34 -11.50 -5.72
N LEU A 51 0.19 -12.49 -4.81
CA LEU A 51 0.62 -12.36 -3.42
C LEU A 51 2.13 -12.08 -3.31
N LEU A 52 2.95 -12.71 -4.16
CA LEU A 52 4.39 -12.44 -4.24
C LEU A 52 4.65 -10.99 -4.65
N GLY A 53 3.94 -10.47 -5.64
CA GLY A 53 4.01 -9.07 -6.05
C GLY A 53 3.64 -8.11 -4.93
N VAL A 54 2.58 -8.41 -4.17
CA VAL A 54 2.17 -7.63 -2.97
C VAL A 54 3.27 -7.63 -1.91
N ALA A 55 3.87 -8.79 -1.63
CA ALA A 55 4.95 -8.91 -0.64
C ALA A 55 6.22 -8.15 -1.07
N LEU A 56 6.60 -8.27 -2.34
CA LEU A 56 7.73 -7.53 -2.92
C LEU A 56 7.51 -6.02 -2.84
N ALA A 57 6.33 -5.54 -3.24
CA ALA A 57 5.98 -4.12 -3.16
C ALA A 57 5.99 -3.60 -1.72
N ALA A 58 5.43 -4.36 -0.77
CA ALA A 58 5.43 -4.01 0.65
C ALA A 58 6.85 -3.94 1.25
N GLY A 59 7.78 -4.77 0.75
CA GLY A 59 9.20 -4.75 1.12
C GLY A 59 10.03 -3.70 0.39
N GLY A 60 9.44 -2.95 -0.56
CA GLY A 60 10.14 -1.94 -1.35
C GLY A 60 10.90 -2.48 -2.57
N ARG A 61 10.70 -3.75 -2.92
CA ARG A 61 11.26 -4.39 -4.11
C ARG A 61 10.36 -4.15 -5.33
N TYR A 62 10.27 -2.90 -5.74
CA TYR A 62 9.32 -2.45 -6.76
C TYR A 62 9.60 -3.01 -8.16
N GLY A 63 10.88 -3.09 -8.56
CA GLY A 63 11.27 -3.69 -9.83
C GLY A 63 10.93 -5.17 -9.87
N GLY A 64 11.20 -5.89 -8.78
CA GLY A 64 10.79 -7.29 -8.61
C GLY A 64 9.27 -7.46 -8.64
N ALA A 65 8.51 -6.58 -7.97
CA ALA A 65 7.05 -6.62 -7.99
C ALA A 65 6.50 -6.43 -9.42
N LEU A 66 6.98 -5.41 -10.14
CA LEU A 66 6.57 -5.15 -11.52
C LEU A 66 6.89 -6.34 -12.44
N THR A 67 8.05 -6.98 -12.26
CA THR A 67 8.47 -8.15 -13.04
C THR A 67 7.53 -9.34 -12.86
N VAL A 68 7.05 -9.56 -11.63
CA VAL A 68 6.14 -10.68 -11.33
C VAL A 68 4.70 -10.38 -11.75
N LEU A 69 4.24 -9.14 -11.56
CA LEU A 69 2.83 -8.77 -11.76
C LEU A 69 2.46 -8.52 -13.23
N SER A 70 3.37 -7.91 -14.04
CA SER A 70 3.05 -7.56 -15.43
C SER A 70 2.61 -8.75 -16.28
N PRO A 71 3.27 -9.93 -16.23
CA PRO A 71 2.80 -11.10 -16.98
C PRO A 71 1.40 -11.59 -16.56
N LEU A 72 0.99 -11.37 -15.30
CA LEU A 72 -0.34 -11.74 -14.83
C LEU A 72 -1.41 -10.84 -15.44
N VAL A 73 -1.13 -9.54 -15.53
CA VAL A 73 -2.01 -8.58 -16.20
C VAL A 73 -2.17 -8.95 -17.66
N ASP A 74 -1.06 -9.19 -18.38
CA ASP A 74 -1.07 -9.58 -19.80
C ASP A 74 -1.90 -10.86 -20.04
N ALA A 75 -1.76 -11.85 -19.15
CA ALA A 75 -2.52 -13.08 -19.24
C ALA A 75 -4.04 -12.89 -19.04
N GLY A 76 -4.45 -11.89 -18.25
CA GLY A 76 -5.86 -11.57 -18.03
C GLY A 76 -6.53 -10.77 -19.15
N ARG A 77 -5.74 -10.10 -20.01
CA ARG A 77 -6.23 -9.35 -21.17
C ARG A 77 -6.75 -10.24 -22.29
N ALA A 78 -6.39 -11.53 -22.29
CA ALA A 78 -6.86 -12.45 -23.33
C ALA A 78 -8.40 -12.51 -23.33
N PRO A 79 -9.08 -12.39 -24.51
CA PRO A 79 -10.55 -12.37 -24.57
C PRO A 79 -11.21 -13.60 -23.92
N GLU A 80 -10.53 -14.72 -23.96
CA GLU A 80 -10.96 -16.03 -23.45
C GLU A 80 -10.39 -16.33 -22.04
N ALA A 81 -9.82 -15.31 -21.35
CA ALA A 81 -9.25 -15.53 -20.02
C ALA A 81 -10.36 -15.98 -19.05
N PRO A 82 -10.16 -17.09 -18.30
CA PRO A 82 -11.15 -17.54 -17.34
C PRO A 82 -11.27 -16.53 -16.18
N PRO A 83 -12.42 -16.53 -15.46
CA PRO A 83 -12.71 -15.55 -14.40
C PRO A 83 -11.60 -15.43 -13.36
N GLU A 84 -11.03 -16.55 -12.92
CA GLU A 84 -9.96 -16.57 -11.91
C GLU A 84 -8.69 -15.87 -12.42
N ARG A 85 -8.36 -16.00 -13.70
CA ARG A 85 -7.21 -15.32 -14.31
C ARG A 85 -7.47 -13.81 -14.41
N ARG A 86 -8.67 -13.40 -14.78
CA ARG A 86 -9.08 -12.00 -14.83
C ARG A 86 -9.06 -11.36 -13.44
N LEU A 87 -9.50 -12.09 -12.40
CA LEU A 87 -9.44 -11.66 -11.01
C LEU A 87 -8.00 -11.31 -10.60
N PHE A 88 -7.06 -12.25 -10.76
CA PHE A 88 -5.67 -12.01 -10.37
C PHE A 88 -4.95 -11.01 -11.27
N ALA A 89 -5.35 -10.86 -12.53
CA ALA A 89 -4.88 -9.80 -13.41
C ALA A 89 -5.34 -8.42 -12.91
N SER A 90 -6.61 -8.27 -12.52
CA SER A 90 -7.15 -7.05 -11.91
C SER A 90 -6.40 -6.67 -10.62
N LEU A 91 -6.29 -7.62 -9.69
CA LEU A 91 -5.54 -7.43 -8.44
C LEU A 91 -4.06 -7.08 -8.68
N SER A 92 -3.46 -7.67 -9.73
CA SER A 92 -2.08 -7.37 -10.12
C SER A 92 -1.95 -5.96 -10.69
N ALA A 93 -2.88 -5.52 -11.55
CA ALA A 93 -2.91 -4.17 -12.09
C ALA A 93 -3.07 -3.12 -10.98
N ALA A 94 -3.97 -3.34 -10.01
CA ALA A 94 -4.14 -2.47 -8.85
C ALA A 94 -2.88 -2.44 -7.95
N THR A 95 -2.14 -3.55 -7.86
CA THR A 95 -0.87 -3.59 -7.12
C THR A 95 0.23 -2.83 -7.86
N ILE A 96 0.31 -2.93 -9.20
CA ILE A 96 1.20 -2.13 -10.06
C ILE A 96 0.88 -0.64 -9.90
N ALA A 97 -0.41 -0.26 -9.92
CA ALA A 97 -0.85 1.11 -9.66
C ALA A 97 -0.36 1.61 -8.30
N SER A 98 -0.49 0.80 -7.26
CA SER A 98 0.02 1.14 -5.92
C SER A 98 1.53 1.40 -5.91
N VAL A 99 2.33 0.63 -6.65
CA VAL A 99 3.77 0.89 -6.81
C VAL A 99 4.02 2.25 -7.48
N HIS A 100 3.33 2.54 -8.58
CA HIS A 100 3.48 3.82 -9.27
C HIS A 100 3.04 5.00 -8.41
N ARG A 101 1.94 4.87 -7.66
CA ARG A 101 1.43 5.88 -6.73
C ARG A 101 2.46 6.22 -5.65
N GLN A 102 3.08 5.21 -5.05
CA GLN A 102 4.13 5.39 -4.04
C GLN A 102 5.38 6.09 -4.62
N LEU A 103 5.60 5.97 -5.92
CA LEU A 103 6.64 6.71 -6.66
C LEU A 103 6.19 8.12 -7.12
N GLY A 104 4.96 8.55 -6.78
CA GLY A 104 4.38 9.84 -7.20
C GLY A 104 3.95 9.88 -8.67
N ARG A 105 3.84 8.73 -9.32
CA ARG A 105 3.46 8.61 -10.74
C ARG A 105 1.96 8.41 -10.88
N HIS A 106 1.15 9.34 -10.35
CA HIS A 106 -0.31 9.19 -10.21
C HIS A 106 -1.02 9.00 -11.56
N THR A 107 -0.60 9.69 -12.63
CA THR A 107 -1.17 9.49 -13.96
C THR A 107 -0.95 8.06 -14.49
N VAL A 108 0.23 7.46 -14.23
CA VAL A 108 0.53 6.08 -14.62
C VAL A 108 -0.23 5.09 -13.74
N ALA A 109 -0.33 5.39 -12.44
CA ALA A 109 -1.10 4.59 -11.50
C ALA A 109 -2.59 4.55 -11.89
N ARG A 110 -3.18 5.70 -12.20
CA ARG A 110 -4.57 5.83 -12.69
C ARG A 110 -4.83 4.95 -13.92
N ALA A 111 -3.92 4.92 -14.89
CA ALA A 111 -4.09 4.07 -16.07
C ALA A 111 -4.13 2.58 -15.69
N SER A 112 -3.30 2.15 -14.74
CA SER A 112 -3.28 0.78 -14.23
C SER A 112 -4.52 0.44 -13.38
N ASP A 113 -5.03 1.38 -12.58
CA ASP A 113 -6.26 1.17 -11.79
C ASP A 113 -7.52 1.18 -12.67
N LEU A 114 -7.57 1.96 -13.76
CA LEU A 114 -8.64 1.87 -14.75
C LEU A 114 -8.64 0.51 -15.45
N GLU A 115 -7.49 -0.04 -15.77
CA GLU A 115 -7.37 -1.38 -16.30
C GLU A 115 -7.82 -2.45 -15.27
N ALA A 116 -7.42 -2.30 -14.01
CA ALA A 116 -7.86 -3.18 -12.93
C ALA A 116 -9.40 -3.17 -12.81
N LEU A 117 -10.01 -2.00 -12.85
CA LEU A 117 -11.46 -1.84 -12.80
C LEU A 117 -12.17 -2.53 -13.98
N ALA A 118 -11.63 -2.39 -15.19
CA ALA A 118 -12.15 -3.06 -16.38
C ALA A 118 -12.01 -4.59 -16.29
N LEU A 119 -10.89 -5.11 -15.78
CA LEU A 119 -10.65 -6.55 -15.61
C LEU A 119 -11.56 -7.21 -14.55
N SER A 120 -11.99 -6.45 -13.54
CA SER A 120 -12.90 -6.90 -12.47
C SER A 120 -14.38 -6.79 -12.81
N ASP A 121 -14.73 -6.30 -14.01
CA ASP A 121 -16.10 -5.92 -14.38
C ASP A 121 -16.73 -4.92 -13.36
N GLY A 122 -15.89 -4.15 -12.68
CA GLY A 122 -16.29 -3.14 -11.69
C GLY A 122 -16.77 -3.68 -10.35
N GLY A 123 -16.62 -4.98 -10.08
CA GLY A 123 -17.21 -5.63 -8.91
C GLY A 123 -16.22 -6.39 -8.00
N GLY A 124 -16.76 -6.86 -6.87
CA GLY A 124 -16.00 -7.66 -5.90
C GLY A 124 -14.83 -6.92 -5.25
N GLU A 125 -13.94 -7.67 -4.61
CA GLU A 125 -12.75 -7.11 -3.95
C GLU A 125 -11.78 -6.44 -4.92
N ALA A 126 -11.64 -6.98 -6.13
CA ALA A 126 -10.75 -6.43 -7.14
C ALA A 126 -11.26 -5.08 -7.67
N GLY A 127 -12.58 -4.95 -7.92
CA GLY A 127 -13.20 -3.68 -8.29
C GLY A 127 -13.09 -2.66 -7.17
N PHE A 128 -13.28 -3.09 -5.92
CA PHE A 128 -13.06 -2.24 -4.76
C PHE A 128 -11.61 -1.71 -4.70
N ASP A 129 -10.61 -2.59 -4.83
CA ASP A 129 -9.20 -2.21 -4.78
C ASP A 129 -8.83 -1.20 -5.88
N ALA A 130 -9.39 -1.38 -7.09
CA ALA A 130 -9.22 -0.45 -8.20
C ALA A 130 -9.86 0.93 -7.92
N LEU A 131 -11.09 0.96 -7.41
CA LEU A 131 -11.80 2.21 -7.09
C LEU A 131 -11.10 3.01 -5.99
N VAL A 132 -10.65 2.35 -4.92
CA VAL A 132 -9.84 3.00 -3.87
C VAL A 132 -8.52 3.50 -4.44
N GLY A 133 -7.91 2.76 -5.36
CA GLY A 133 -6.72 3.19 -6.07
C GLY A 133 -6.96 4.46 -6.90
N LEU A 134 -8.03 4.50 -7.69
CA LEU A 134 -8.44 5.66 -8.47
C LEU A 134 -8.71 6.89 -7.59
N ALA A 135 -9.33 6.70 -6.41
CA ALA A 135 -9.52 7.78 -5.45
C ALA A 135 -8.18 8.35 -4.95
N SER A 136 -7.24 7.48 -4.53
CA SER A 136 -5.91 7.93 -4.09
C SER A 136 -5.08 8.56 -5.23
N ASP A 137 -5.29 8.14 -6.49
CA ASP A 137 -4.64 8.79 -7.64
C ASP A 137 -5.23 10.17 -7.90
N ALA A 138 -6.56 10.33 -7.75
CA ALA A 138 -7.23 11.63 -7.85
C ALA A 138 -6.75 12.59 -6.73
N VAL A 139 -6.55 12.08 -5.50
CA VAL A 139 -5.92 12.88 -4.42
C VAL A 139 -4.53 13.35 -4.83
N GLY A 140 -3.68 12.48 -5.35
CA GLY A 140 -2.34 12.84 -5.79
C GLY A 140 -2.29 13.77 -7.01
N LEU A 141 -3.41 13.95 -7.71
CA LEU A 141 -3.60 14.89 -8.82
C LEU A 141 -4.44 16.11 -8.41
N GLU A 142 -4.76 16.27 -7.13
CA GLU A 142 -5.54 17.37 -6.54
C GLU A 142 -6.98 17.48 -7.11
N GLU A 143 -7.58 16.35 -7.48
CA GLU A 143 -8.92 16.23 -8.06
C GLU A 143 -9.93 15.74 -7.01
N ALA A 144 -10.31 16.60 -6.05
CA ALA A 144 -11.13 16.24 -4.89
C ALA A 144 -12.50 15.64 -5.26
N GLU A 145 -13.22 16.23 -6.22
CA GLU A 145 -14.55 15.75 -6.65
C GLU A 145 -14.47 14.32 -7.24
N GLU A 146 -13.44 14.04 -8.05
CA GLU A 146 -13.23 12.70 -8.63
C GLU A 146 -12.85 11.70 -7.53
N ALA A 147 -12.00 12.10 -6.59
CA ALA A 147 -11.62 11.27 -5.46
C ALA A 147 -12.84 10.85 -4.62
N ALA A 148 -13.67 11.80 -4.24
CA ALA A 148 -14.91 11.57 -3.50
C ALA A 148 -15.88 10.64 -4.27
N ALA A 149 -16.07 10.87 -5.58
CA ALA A 149 -16.92 10.04 -6.42
C ALA A 149 -16.45 8.58 -6.49
N ARG A 150 -15.13 8.34 -6.56
CA ARG A 150 -14.55 6.98 -6.55
C ARG A 150 -14.72 6.29 -5.20
N LEU A 151 -14.59 7.03 -4.08
CA LEU A 151 -14.84 6.48 -2.75
C LEU A 151 -16.29 6.07 -2.55
N GLU A 152 -17.26 6.86 -3.05
CA GLU A 152 -18.67 6.48 -3.01
C GLU A 152 -18.92 5.16 -3.77
N GLN A 153 -18.33 5.01 -4.96
CA GLN A 153 -18.42 3.77 -5.72
C GLN A 153 -17.80 2.59 -4.96
N ALA A 154 -16.62 2.78 -4.36
CA ALA A 154 -15.96 1.75 -3.56
C ALA A 154 -16.79 1.35 -2.33
N ARG A 155 -17.35 2.35 -1.61
CA ARG A 155 -18.20 2.13 -0.43
C ARG A 155 -19.41 1.29 -0.76
N ALA A 156 -20.04 1.50 -1.93
CA ALA A 156 -21.18 0.74 -2.39
C ALA A 156 -20.89 -0.76 -2.61
N LEU A 157 -19.63 -1.14 -2.83
CA LEU A 157 -19.23 -2.54 -2.98
C LEU A 157 -19.04 -3.28 -1.65
N ILE A 158 -18.89 -2.56 -0.52
CA ILE A 158 -18.63 -3.20 0.78
C ILE A 158 -19.92 -3.84 1.30
N PRO A 159 -19.92 -5.15 1.57
CA PRO A 159 -21.08 -5.82 2.16
C PRO A 159 -21.42 -5.25 3.54
N ALA A 160 -22.70 -5.06 3.83
CA ALA A 160 -23.17 -4.44 5.08
C ALA A 160 -22.80 -5.23 6.35
N ARG A 161 -22.64 -6.55 6.24
CA ARG A 161 -22.43 -7.47 7.37
C ARG A 161 -21.41 -8.55 7.06
N THR A 162 -20.10 -8.20 7.01
CA THR A 162 -19.05 -9.21 6.95
C THR A 162 -17.75 -8.67 7.53
N ASP A 163 -17.13 -9.43 8.43
CA ASP A 163 -15.78 -9.16 8.93
C ASP A 163 -14.72 -9.62 7.94
N GLU A 164 -15.09 -10.37 6.91
CA GLU A 164 -14.18 -10.86 5.86
C GLU A 164 -13.54 -9.72 5.07
N TRP A 165 -14.21 -8.57 4.97
CA TRP A 165 -13.73 -7.37 4.26
C TRP A 165 -12.97 -6.39 5.18
N TRP A 166 -12.29 -6.87 6.21
CA TRP A 166 -11.54 -6.00 7.12
C TRP A 166 -10.48 -5.16 6.39
N ARG A 167 -9.75 -5.78 5.45
CA ARG A 167 -8.69 -5.12 4.67
C ARG A 167 -9.26 -3.98 3.83
N GLN A 168 -10.38 -4.21 3.17
CA GLN A 168 -11.06 -3.22 2.34
C GLN A 168 -11.55 -2.05 3.20
N ARG A 169 -12.12 -2.30 4.36
CA ARG A 169 -12.57 -1.24 5.29
C ARG A 169 -11.43 -0.39 5.82
N VAL A 170 -10.30 -1.00 6.12
CA VAL A 170 -9.07 -0.26 6.51
C VAL A 170 -8.58 0.61 5.36
N ARG A 171 -8.52 0.08 4.15
CA ARG A 171 -8.07 0.82 2.96
C ARG A 171 -9.02 1.95 2.57
N LEU A 172 -10.32 1.74 2.72
CA LEU A 172 -11.32 2.80 2.53
C LEU A 172 -11.05 3.96 3.49
N GLY A 173 -10.89 3.67 4.79
CA GLY A 173 -10.60 4.71 5.79
C GLY A 173 -9.30 5.48 5.50
N TRP A 174 -8.26 4.84 4.95
CA TRP A 174 -7.05 5.56 4.52
C TRP A 174 -7.36 6.56 3.39
N ALA A 175 -8.06 6.12 2.37
CA ALA A 175 -8.37 6.97 1.23
C ALA A 175 -9.38 8.07 1.59
N GLU A 176 -10.33 7.80 2.49
CA GLU A 176 -11.24 8.81 3.04
C GLU A 176 -10.45 9.90 3.80
N ALA A 177 -9.50 9.52 4.66
CA ALA A 177 -8.66 10.48 5.35
C ALA A 177 -7.78 11.30 4.37
N GLU A 178 -7.24 10.68 3.32
CA GLU A 178 -6.49 11.38 2.27
C GLU A 178 -7.36 12.39 1.52
N VAL A 179 -8.64 12.07 1.24
CA VAL A 179 -9.61 13.01 0.60
C VAL A 179 -9.98 14.15 1.56
N GLN A 180 -10.28 13.85 2.82
CA GLN A 180 -10.58 14.86 3.84
C GLN A 180 -9.41 15.86 4.01
N LEU A 181 -8.17 15.37 3.96
CA LEU A 181 -6.99 16.24 3.96
C LEU A 181 -6.93 17.15 2.73
N LEU A 182 -7.25 16.64 1.55
CA LEU A 182 -7.29 17.43 0.33
C LEU A 182 -8.39 18.51 0.39
N GLU A 183 -9.51 18.24 1.08
CA GLU A 183 -10.62 19.17 1.31
C GLU A 183 -10.37 20.15 2.46
N GLY A 184 -9.23 19.98 3.19
CA GLY A 184 -8.88 20.84 4.33
C GLY A 184 -9.57 20.45 5.64
N GLU A 185 -10.17 19.26 5.72
CA GLU A 185 -10.90 18.74 6.87
C GLU A 185 -9.99 17.92 7.79
N ALA A 186 -8.92 18.52 8.32
CA ALA A 186 -7.88 17.81 9.04
C ALA A 186 -8.37 17.06 10.30
N ASP A 187 -9.33 17.64 11.06
CA ASP A 187 -9.91 16.96 12.24
C ASP A 187 -10.68 15.69 11.84
N ALA A 188 -11.49 15.76 10.79
CA ALA A 188 -12.19 14.58 10.26
C ALA A 188 -11.21 13.51 9.77
N ALA A 189 -10.12 13.93 9.13
CA ALA A 189 -9.07 13.01 8.68
C ALA A 189 -8.39 12.29 9.85
N VAL A 190 -8.16 12.97 10.98
CA VAL A 190 -7.62 12.35 12.20
C VAL A 190 -8.57 11.27 12.72
N ASP A 191 -9.84 11.58 12.89
CA ASP A 191 -10.83 10.62 13.40
C ASP A 191 -11.00 9.41 12.47
N THR A 192 -11.02 9.65 11.16
CA THR A 192 -11.09 8.58 10.15
C THR A 192 -9.84 7.70 10.15
N ALA A 193 -8.66 8.30 10.25
CA ALA A 193 -7.39 7.56 10.34
C ALA A 193 -7.28 6.73 11.63
N LEU A 194 -7.72 7.26 12.78
CA LEU A 194 -7.78 6.53 14.05
C LEU A 194 -8.67 5.28 13.92
N GLN A 195 -9.88 5.41 13.36
CA GLN A 195 -10.77 4.28 13.13
C GLN A 195 -10.14 3.22 12.21
N ALA A 196 -9.36 3.64 11.20
CA ALA A 196 -8.66 2.72 10.32
C ALA A 196 -7.51 1.99 11.06
N VAL A 197 -6.80 2.67 11.96
CA VAL A 197 -5.78 2.08 12.84
C VAL A 197 -6.42 1.02 13.74
N ASP A 198 -7.51 1.35 14.44
CA ASP A 198 -8.22 0.42 15.33
C ASP A 198 -8.67 -0.85 14.59
N ARG A 199 -9.25 -0.68 13.40
CA ARG A 199 -9.65 -1.84 12.57
C ARG A 199 -8.46 -2.71 12.19
N ALA A 200 -7.32 -2.11 11.87
CA ALA A 200 -6.10 -2.82 11.53
C ALA A 200 -5.48 -3.55 12.74
N GLU A 201 -5.54 -2.95 13.93
CA GLU A 201 -5.10 -3.57 15.19
C GLU A 201 -6.00 -4.77 15.54
N ASN A 202 -7.32 -4.61 15.46
CA ASN A 202 -8.29 -5.69 15.69
C ASN A 202 -8.09 -6.85 14.71
N ALA A 203 -7.73 -6.56 13.46
CA ALA A 203 -7.37 -7.56 12.46
C ALA A 203 -5.96 -8.15 12.65
N ARG A 204 -5.18 -7.66 13.62
CA ARG A 204 -3.78 -8.05 13.85
C ARG A 204 -2.91 -7.91 12.58
N ALA A 205 -3.09 -6.81 11.87
CA ALA A 205 -2.43 -6.51 10.59
C ALA A 205 -1.40 -5.38 10.76
N PRO A 206 -0.21 -5.65 11.32
CA PRO A 206 0.71 -4.61 11.77
C PRO A 206 1.21 -3.71 10.65
N ARG A 207 1.33 -4.19 9.39
CA ARG A 207 1.67 -3.35 8.25
C ARG A 207 0.58 -2.32 7.95
N HIS A 208 -0.69 -2.71 8.11
CA HIS A 208 -1.83 -1.81 7.95
C HIS A 208 -1.88 -0.79 9.09
N VAL A 209 -1.55 -1.20 10.31
CA VAL A 209 -1.38 -0.28 11.45
C VAL A 209 -0.29 0.76 11.14
N ALA A 210 0.89 0.33 10.65
CA ALA A 210 1.98 1.25 10.32
C ALA A 210 1.57 2.29 9.25
N LYS A 211 0.82 1.88 8.20
CA LYS A 211 0.30 2.82 7.20
C LYS A 211 -0.78 3.73 7.78
N GLY A 212 -1.69 3.21 8.59
CA GLY A 212 -2.71 4.01 9.27
C GLY A 212 -2.10 5.09 10.17
N LEU A 213 -1.09 4.73 10.95
CA LEU A 213 -0.33 5.68 11.79
C LEU A 213 0.41 6.74 10.95
N LEU A 214 0.94 6.39 9.78
CA LEU A 214 1.54 7.38 8.89
C LEU A 214 0.51 8.41 8.40
N ILE A 215 -0.67 7.97 7.98
CA ILE A 215 -1.76 8.85 7.54
C ILE A 215 -2.26 9.70 8.71
N LEU A 216 -2.44 9.10 9.89
CA LEU A 216 -2.80 9.83 11.10
C LEU A 216 -1.78 10.93 11.43
N GLY A 217 -0.49 10.61 11.41
CA GLY A 217 0.57 11.58 11.65
C GLY A 217 0.57 12.73 10.62
N ILE A 218 0.28 12.44 9.35
CA ILE A 218 0.12 13.48 8.32
C ILE A 218 -1.09 14.37 8.63
N ALA A 219 -2.22 13.80 9.04
CA ALA A 219 -3.41 14.58 9.42
C ALA A 219 -3.15 15.49 10.62
N GLN A 220 -2.43 15.00 11.64
CA GLN A 220 -2.02 15.79 12.81
C GLN A 220 -1.04 16.91 12.43
N VAL A 221 -0.06 16.65 11.53
CA VAL A 221 0.84 17.69 10.99
C VAL A 221 0.08 18.78 10.25
N SER A 222 -1.03 18.42 9.60
CA SER A 222 -1.94 19.36 8.91
C SER A 222 -2.83 20.18 9.87
N GLY A 223 -2.63 20.04 11.18
CA GLY A 223 -3.35 20.77 12.22
C GLY A 223 -4.59 20.07 12.76
N GLY A 224 -4.86 18.83 12.32
CA GLY A 224 -5.99 18.05 12.81
C GLY A 224 -5.78 17.56 14.26
N THR A 225 -6.87 17.52 14.99
CA THR A 225 -6.93 17.04 16.38
C THR A 225 -7.98 15.94 16.51
N PRO A 226 -7.77 14.93 17.38
CA PRO A 226 -8.78 13.90 17.61
C PRO A 226 -10.01 14.48 18.34
N SER A 227 -11.19 13.99 17.97
CA SER A 227 -12.43 14.35 18.68
C SER A 227 -12.48 13.77 20.09
N ASP A 228 -11.81 12.64 20.31
CA ASP A 228 -11.64 12.03 21.62
C ASP A 228 -10.31 12.48 22.24
N PRO A 229 -10.34 13.25 23.37
CA PRO A 229 -9.13 13.76 24.02
C PRO A 229 -8.25 12.69 24.69
N GLU A 230 -8.71 11.44 24.79
CA GLU A 230 -7.89 10.32 25.27
C GLU A 230 -6.87 9.85 24.22
N HIS A 231 -7.06 10.23 22.94
CA HIS A 231 -6.10 9.92 21.89
C HIS A 231 -4.94 10.94 21.86
N ASP A 232 -3.75 10.42 21.62
CA ASP A 232 -2.55 11.26 21.49
C ASP A 232 -2.66 12.14 20.23
N SER A 233 -2.46 13.44 20.41
CA SER A 233 -2.48 14.44 19.34
C SER A 233 -1.09 14.84 18.85
N ASP A 234 0.00 14.30 19.44
CA ASP A 234 1.35 14.64 19.05
C ASP A 234 1.78 13.90 17.76
N PRO A 235 1.94 14.63 16.64
CA PRO A 235 2.37 14.03 15.38
C PRO A 235 3.76 13.39 15.45
N ALA A 236 4.67 13.90 16.29
CA ALA A 236 6.02 13.34 16.42
C ALA A 236 5.97 11.95 17.07
N VAL A 237 5.14 11.76 18.09
CA VAL A 237 4.91 10.46 18.73
C VAL A 237 4.30 9.48 17.74
N THR A 238 3.25 9.90 17.01
CA THR A 238 2.54 9.08 16.04
C THR A 238 3.47 8.64 14.89
N LEU A 239 4.22 9.56 14.30
CA LEU A 239 5.13 9.26 13.18
C LEU A 239 6.32 8.39 13.60
N ARG A 240 6.85 8.60 14.82
CA ARG A 240 7.88 7.73 15.38
C ARG A 240 7.36 6.30 15.57
N ARG A 241 6.12 6.12 16.05
CA ARG A 241 5.47 4.81 16.18
C ARG A 241 5.29 4.14 14.81
N ALA A 242 4.81 4.89 13.81
CA ALA A 242 4.66 4.43 12.43
C ALA A 242 6.00 3.93 11.85
N ALA A 243 7.06 4.74 11.97
CA ALA A 243 8.38 4.42 11.48
C ALA A 243 8.98 3.18 12.17
N THR A 244 8.93 3.12 13.49
CA THR A 244 9.46 2.00 14.28
C THR A 244 8.77 0.68 13.91
N LEU A 245 7.45 0.72 13.74
CA LEU A 245 6.69 -0.46 13.32
C LEU A 245 7.05 -0.87 11.89
N ALA A 246 7.14 0.08 10.95
CA ALA A 246 7.53 -0.19 9.57
C ALA A 246 8.95 -0.80 9.48
N GLU A 247 9.91 -0.29 10.25
CA GLU A 247 11.27 -0.82 10.36
C GLU A 247 11.29 -2.25 10.89
N SER A 248 10.55 -2.53 11.95
CA SER A 248 10.46 -3.86 12.56
C SER A 248 9.92 -4.92 11.62
N LEU A 249 9.09 -4.50 10.67
CA LEU A 249 8.46 -5.34 9.64
C LEU A 249 9.29 -5.42 8.35
N GLY A 250 10.22 -4.48 8.12
CA GLY A 250 10.92 -4.33 6.84
C GLY A 250 10.03 -3.73 5.74
N CYS A 251 9.05 -2.90 6.09
CA CYS A 251 8.16 -2.21 5.16
C CYS A 251 8.79 -0.90 4.67
N VAL A 252 9.84 -1.01 3.85
CA VAL A 252 10.68 0.11 3.39
C VAL A 252 9.88 1.30 2.86
N PRO A 253 8.79 1.13 2.08
CA PRO A 253 8.01 2.25 1.56
C PRO A 253 7.37 3.15 2.63
N LEU A 254 7.13 2.63 3.83
CA LEU A 254 6.54 3.39 4.93
C LEU A 254 7.60 4.08 5.81
N ILE A 255 8.85 3.62 5.75
CA ILE A 255 9.94 4.14 6.60
C ILE A 255 10.29 5.56 6.19
N TRP A 256 10.55 5.80 4.89
CA TRP A 256 11.07 7.09 4.45
C TRP A 256 10.13 8.27 4.75
N PRO A 257 8.80 8.21 4.46
CA PRO A 257 7.91 9.35 4.74
C PRO A 257 7.72 9.56 6.25
N ALA A 258 7.56 8.47 7.02
CA ALA A 258 7.40 8.57 8.46
C ALA A 258 8.65 9.15 9.13
N ARG A 259 9.86 8.71 8.72
CA ARG A 259 11.13 9.22 9.26
C ARG A 259 11.44 10.63 8.78
N ALA A 260 11.13 10.99 7.54
CA ALA A 260 11.34 12.33 7.03
C ALA A 260 10.49 13.36 7.78
N LEU A 261 9.19 13.08 7.93
CA LEU A 261 8.27 13.95 8.66
C LEU A 261 8.65 14.03 10.15
N HIS A 262 8.91 12.90 10.80
CA HIS A 262 9.35 12.89 12.20
C HIS A 262 10.63 13.71 12.38
N GLY A 263 11.64 13.50 11.52
CA GLY A 263 12.89 14.24 11.59
C GLY A 263 12.71 15.76 11.43
N ALA A 264 11.82 16.18 10.53
CA ALA A 264 11.50 17.59 10.33
C ALA A 264 10.82 18.21 11.59
N LEU A 265 9.88 17.48 12.19
CA LEU A 265 9.14 17.97 13.37
C LEU A 265 10.02 18.20 14.61
N VAL A 266 10.98 17.29 14.84
CA VAL A 266 11.81 17.34 16.06
C VAL A 266 13.13 18.09 15.85
N ALA A 267 13.33 18.77 14.72
CA ALA A 267 14.63 19.36 14.35
C ALA A 267 15.16 20.38 15.36
N ASP A 268 14.31 21.24 15.88
CA ASP A 268 14.68 22.30 16.79
C ASP A 268 14.87 21.81 18.23
N GLU A 269 14.04 20.87 18.68
CA GLU A 269 14.03 20.39 20.07
C GLU A 269 15.00 19.23 20.28
N GLU A 270 15.10 18.31 19.31
CA GLU A 270 15.89 17.08 19.37
C GLU A 270 16.79 16.91 18.13
N PRO A 271 17.79 17.78 17.89
CA PRO A 271 18.56 17.79 16.63
C PRO A 271 19.30 16.47 16.33
N GLN A 272 19.70 15.72 17.36
CA GLN A 272 20.34 14.41 17.18
C GLN A 272 19.35 13.34 16.71
N GLU A 273 18.12 13.37 17.23
CA GLU A 273 17.06 12.45 16.79
C GLU A 273 16.58 12.80 15.40
N SER A 274 16.43 14.09 15.08
CA SER A 274 16.18 14.59 13.74
C SER A 274 17.21 14.04 12.75
N ALA A 275 18.49 14.20 13.02
CA ALA A 275 19.56 13.71 12.13
C ALA A 275 19.49 12.18 11.92
N ARG A 276 19.18 11.39 12.98
CA ARG A 276 19.00 9.93 12.87
C ARG A 276 17.80 9.58 12.00
N SER A 277 16.67 10.25 12.20
CA SER A 277 15.45 10.03 11.42
C SER A 277 15.64 10.36 9.95
N LEU A 278 16.24 11.51 9.64
CA LEU A 278 16.53 11.90 8.25
C LEU A 278 17.53 10.95 7.58
N ALA A 279 18.54 10.47 8.30
CA ALA A 279 19.47 9.47 7.78
C ALA A 279 18.75 8.13 7.46
N ALA A 280 17.84 7.69 8.32
CA ALA A 280 17.02 6.50 8.07
C ALA A 280 16.09 6.68 6.86
N ALA A 281 15.48 7.86 6.71
CA ALA A 281 14.66 8.20 5.54
C ALA A 281 15.47 8.14 4.23
N ARG A 282 16.66 8.74 4.20
CA ARG A 282 17.60 8.68 3.04
C ARG A 282 17.96 7.24 2.69
N SER A 283 18.30 6.43 3.68
CA SER A 283 18.63 5.01 3.47
C SER A 283 17.47 4.24 2.85
N ALA A 284 16.25 4.49 3.31
CA ALA A 284 15.05 3.85 2.76
C ALA A 284 14.79 4.30 1.31
N VAL A 285 14.92 5.60 1.00
CA VAL A 285 14.81 6.13 -0.38
C VAL A 285 15.80 5.46 -1.31
N LEU A 286 17.08 5.36 -0.90
CA LEU A 286 18.12 4.72 -1.72
C LEU A 286 17.88 3.22 -1.90
N THR A 287 17.34 2.55 -0.88
CA THR A 287 16.95 1.14 -0.94
C THR A 287 15.84 0.92 -1.99
N LEU A 288 14.81 1.79 -2.00
CA LEU A 288 13.76 1.76 -3.03
C LEU A 288 14.34 2.01 -4.42
N ALA A 289 15.23 3.00 -4.55
CA ALA A 289 15.85 3.36 -5.83
C ALA A 289 16.69 2.23 -6.41
N ALA A 290 17.34 1.41 -5.59
CA ALA A 290 18.24 0.35 -6.03
C ALA A 290 17.56 -0.73 -6.89
N ASP A 291 16.31 -1.03 -6.62
CA ASP A 291 15.51 -2.06 -7.32
C ASP A 291 14.73 -1.51 -8.54
N LEU A 292 14.73 -0.19 -8.76
CA LEU A 292 13.98 0.43 -9.84
C LEU A 292 14.70 0.36 -11.21
N PRO A 293 13.95 0.20 -12.31
CA PRO A 293 14.48 0.40 -13.65
C PRO A 293 15.12 1.79 -13.83
N PRO A 294 16.18 1.94 -14.65
CA PRO A 294 16.96 3.19 -14.71
C PRO A 294 16.15 4.48 -14.93
N GLY A 295 15.17 4.47 -15.84
CA GLY A 295 14.31 5.63 -16.11
C GLY A 295 13.43 5.99 -14.93
N VAL A 296 12.78 4.99 -14.32
CA VAL A 296 11.93 5.19 -13.14
C VAL A 296 12.75 5.62 -11.94
N ARG A 297 13.96 5.08 -11.78
CA ARG A 297 14.91 5.51 -10.74
C ARG A 297 15.28 6.99 -10.88
N ALA A 298 15.58 7.44 -12.08
CA ALA A 298 15.93 8.85 -12.32
C ALA A 298 14.74 9.77 -11.98
N GLU A 299 13.52 9.43 -12.39
CA GLU A 299 12.32 10.18 -12.03
C GLU A 299 12.11 10.20 -10.50
N TRP A 300 12.23 9.06 -9.84
CA TRP A 300 12.07 8.92 -8.39
C TRP A 300 13.05 9.79 -7.61
N LEU A 301 14.35 9.71 -7.93
CA LEU A 301 15.39 10.48 -7.26
C LEU A 301 15.32 11.99 -7.61
N GLY A 302 14.72 12.34 -8.73
CA GLY A 302 14.50 13.72 -9.15
C GLY A 302 13.22 14.37 -8.60
N ARG A 303 12.38 13.65 -7.87
CA ARG A 303 11.22 14.25 -7.21
C ARG A 303 11.68 15.32 -6.21
N PRO A 304 11.01 16.49 -6.15
CA PRO A 304 11.47 17.60 -5.31
C PRO A 304 11.63 17.24 -3.83
N ASP A 305 10.68 16.48 -3.25
CA ASP A 305 10.71 16.03 -1.87
C ASP A 305 11.83 15.00 -1.59
N VAL A 306 12.06 14.10 -2.55
CA VAL A 306 13.13 13.09 -2.47
C VAL A 306 14.49 13.73 -2.66
N ALA A 307 14.66 14.61 -3.65
CA ALA A 307 15.90 15.33 -3.90
C ALA A 307 16.30 16.20 -2.69
N ALA A 308 15.37 16.99 -2.18
CA ALA A 308 15.60 17.81 -0.97
C ALA A 308 16.04 16.96 0.24
N LEU A 309 15.42 15.80 0.46
CA LEU A 309 15.83 14.89 1.53
C LEU A 309 17.26 14.35 1.33
N LEU A 310 17.69 14.12 0.10
CA LEU A 310 19.02 13.58 -0.22
C LEU A 310 20.14 14.65 -0.16
N GLU A 311 19.83 15.91 -0.40
CA GLU A 311 20.75 17.04 -0.38
C GLU A 311 21.04 17.58 1.02
N GLY A 312 20.06 17.54 1.92
CA GLY A 312 20.16 17.98 3.32
C GLY A 312 20.71 16.90 4.24
#